data_b4e6ccc4c25de279f5be731cb27bbbeb
#
_entry.id   b4e6ccc4c25de279f5be731cb27bbbeb
#
_cell.length_a   1.000
_cell.length_b   1.000
_cell.length_c   1.000
_cell.angle_alpha   90.00
_cell.angle_beta   90.00
_cell.angle_gamma   90.00
#
_symmetry.space_group_name_H-M   'P 1'
#
loop_
_entity.id
_entity.type
_entity.pdbx_description
1 polymer ?
#
loop_
_entity_poly.entity_id
_entity_poly.type
_entity_poly.pdbx_seq_one_letter_code
_entity_poly.pdbx_strand_id
1 'polypeptide(L)'
;MGARRPDDRLDTEGLERRVNDQSPAPDLGDDPLRQRLRRALRRAALFSDLDQVAMEAVERELTLVNLPGGAPLFREGDAADALYVVASGCLGVFRSDPDSPEPVLIADIPAGDIAGEMSLLAHGNRTRTVAALRDSEVWRLGQSDFERLTSEHPQALTTLTRKIAIRNAFSKVRRGTQPRTFALLPAGPDVPAARFAVSLAGSLGRLNDFVQILGPDSFGQSAEWYAQCEADSAYVVYRADATPTPWTELCLRQADCLVVVRRADNDKPTSVPFALETAETSGVFHRRRELVLLHEGHDPKPGSTSVHLADSAYGQHHHIRLDIHSDFDRLARLLTGQAVGVVMAGGGARGFAHIGVVRALRAAGVPIDLVGGSSMGAIMAAGVAARWSDEEMVERFRRAFVETNPLSDYTVPTISLFSGRRVERLLRMAFDDYDIEDLPLPFFCVTANLTAGLPELHNRGKLWRWLRATVSLPGVLPPFISAGQVHVDGGVIDNFPVRPMRKLRRGVTIGVGIDTGGAVSAGADVVEPWSAWEFFSRMIWRRKETLPIPSIVRILLRSALVSSAARDIADRAAADLLIVPPVSHFDLLDWTSFDASVEIGYRAAMDALDKAKTLPVGTRIFVG
;
A
#
# COMPACT_ATOMS: atom_id res chain seq x y z
N MET A 1 44.93 -10.41 -15.72
CA MET A 1 44.19 -10.86 -16.89
C MET A 1 42.77 -10.39 -16.75
N GLY A 2 42.49 -9.31 -17.48
CA GLY A 2 41.29 -8.51 -17.35
C GLY A 2 40.10 -9.10 -18.09
N ALA A 3 38.98 -9.10 -17.44
CA ALA A 3 37.68 -9.30 -18.05
C ALA A 3 37.06 -7.93 -18.33
N ARG A 4 36.86 -7.63 -19.63
CA ARG A 4 36.19 -6.44 -20.14
C ARG A 4 34.70 -6.51 -19.79
N ARG A 5 34.16 -5.41 -19.26
CA ARG A 5 32.71 -5.15 -19.20
C ARG A 5 32.21 -4.87 -20.62
N PRO A 6 31.04 -5.38 -21.06
CA PRO A 6 30.43 -4.91 -22.30
C PRO A 6 29.87 -3.50 -22.08
N ASP A 7 30.20 -2.65 -23.01
CA ASP A 7 29.76 -1.24 -23.13
C ASP A 7 28.36 -1.24 -23.76
N ASP A 8 27.32 -1.24 -22.95
CA ASP A 8 25.92 -1.07 -23.38
C ASP A 8 25.65 0.43 -23.58
N ARG A 9 26.22 0.97 -24.65
CA ARG A 9 25.71 2.21 -25.24
C ARG A 9 24.48 1.88 -26.06
N LEU A 10 23.30 2.00 -25.42
CA LEU A 10 22.03 2.06 -26.16
C LEU A 10 22.12 3.18 -27.19
N ASP A 11 21.76 2.84 -28.41
CA ASP A 11 21.80 3.66 -29.61
C ASP A 11 20.95 4.95 -29.45
N THR A 12 21.53 5.96 -28.82
CA THR A 12 20.92 7.27 -28.63
C THR A 12 20.78 8.04 -29.95
N GLU A 13 21.57 7.69 -30.98
CA GLU A 13 21.46 8.33 -32.30
C GLU A 13 20.18 7.97 -33.05
N GLY A 14 19.62 6.79 -32.82
CA GLY A 14 18.35 6.37 -33.43
C GLY A 14 17.13 7.10 -32.87
N LEU A 15 17.18 7.48 -31.62
CA LEU A 15 16.12 8.26 -30.95
C LEU A 15 16.23 9.75 -31.27
N GLU A 16 17.45 10.29 -31.32
CA GLU A 16 17.67 11.70 -31.71
C GLU A 16 17.24 11.98 -33.16
N ARG A 17 17.40 11.03 -34.08
CA ARG A 17 16.90 11.17 -35.46
C ARG A 17 15.37 11.21 -35.57
N ARG A 18 14.63 10.60 -34.64
CA ARG A 18 13.15 10.67 -34.62
C ARG A 18 12.60 11.94 -33.97
N VAL A 19 13.38 12.59 -33.11
CA VAL A 19 13.02 13.86 -32.45
C VAL A 19 13.36 15.06 -33.35
N ASN A 20 14.32 14.91 -34.28
CA ASN A 20 14.82 15.98 -35.14
C ASN A 20 14.23 15.99 -36.57
N ASP A 21 13.18 15.24 -36.85
CA ASP A 21 12.48 15.37 -38.15
C ASP A 21 11.59 16.62 -38.11
N GLN A 22 12.23 17.77 -38.29
CA GLN A 22 11.64 19.08 -38.46
C GLN A 22 11.15 19.24 -39.91
N SER A 23 10.02 18.63 -40.25
CA SER A 23 9.26 19.08 -41.42
C SER A 23 8.50 20.35 -41.05
N PRO A 24 8.65 21.46 -41.79
CA PRO A 24 7.86 22.68 -41.58
C PRO A 24 6.38 22.34 -41.76
N ALA A 25 5.55 22.87 -40.87
CA ALA A 25 4.11 22.62 -40.87
C ALA A 25 3.48 23.03 -42.23
N PRO A 26 2.73 22.16 -42.90
CA PRO A 26 2.02 22.52 -44.09
C PRO A 26 0.91 23.53 -43.76
N ASP A 27 0.65 24.46 -44.69
CA ASP A 27 -0.43 25.44 -44.59
C ASP A 27 -1.79 24.69 -44.75
N LEU A 28 -2.45 24.38 -43.64
CA LEU A 28 -3.59 23.50 -43.57
C LEU A 28 -4.82 24.30 -43.10
N GLY A 29 -5.71 24.63 -44.05
CA GLY A 29 -7.09 25.00 -43.75
C GLY A 29 -7.77 23.88 -42.92
N ASP A 30 -8.90 24.06 -42.35
CA ASP A 30 -9.77 23.18 -41.50
C ASP A 30 -9.29 21.73 -41.22
N ASP A 31 -8.02 21.55 -40.86
CA ASP A 31 -7.40 20.25 -40.58
C ASP A 31 -7.88 19.71 -39.22
N PRO A 32 -8.27 18.43 -39.16
CA PRO A 32 -8.63 17.74 -37.92
C PRO A 32 -7.55 17.90 -36.80
N LEU A 33 -6.28 17.96 -37.16
CA LEU A 33 -5.18 18.16 -36.22
C LEU A 33 -5.23 19.53 -35.54
N ARG A 34 -5.50 20.61 -36.29
CA ARG A 34 -5.68 21.96 -35.73
C ARG A 34 -6.91 22.06 -34.84
N GLN A 35 -7.99 21.38 -35.17
CA GLN A 35 -9.18 21.36 -34.32
C GLN A 35 -8.89 20.62 -33.00
N ARG A 36 -8.07 19.56 -33.02
CA ARG A 36 -7.60 18.87 -31.83
C ARG A 36 -6.70 19.76 -30.98
N LEU A 37 -5.75 20.45 -31.61
CA LEU A 37 -4.88 21.44 -30.95
C LEU A 37 -5.70 22.54 -30.26
N ARG A 38 -6.64 23.18 -30.96
CA ARG A 38 -7.51 24.21 -30.38
C ARG A 38 -8.32 23.70 -29.19
N ARG A 39 -8.85 22.49 -29.26
CA ARG A 39 -9.54 21.85 -28.13
C ARG A 39 -8.60 21.62 -26.93
N ALA A 40 -7.39 21.14 -27.17
CA ALA A 40 -6.37 20.93 -26.12
C ALA A 40 -5.97 22.26 -25.47
N LEU A 41 -5.67 23.29 -26.28
CA LEU A 41 -5.30 24.61 -25.79
C LEU A 41 -6.41 25.30 -25.00
N ARG A 42 -7.67 25.21 -25.43
CA ARG A 42 -8.82 25.75 -24.69
C ARG A 42 -9.08 25.02 -23.36
N ARG A 43 -8.75 23.73 -23.27
CA ARG A 43 -8.79 22.95 -22.02
C ARG A 43 -7.60 23.28 -21.13
N ALA A 44 -6.45 23.62 -21.72
CA ALA A 44 -5.27 23.98 -20.97
C ALA A 44 -5.50 25.32 -20.27
N ALA A 45 -5.57 25.26 -18.96
CA ALA A 45 -5.80 26.43 -18.11
C ALA A 45 -4.81 27.58 -18.36
N LEU A 46 -3.64 27.28 -18.91
CA LEU A 46 -2.61 28.27 -19.26
C LEU A 46 -3.06 29.22 -20.37
N PHE A 47 -3.74 28.69 -21.39
CA PHE A 47 -4.08 29.43 -22.60
C PHE A 47 -5.54 29.89 -22.65
N SER A 48 -6.34 29.57 -21.63
CA SER A 48 -7.78 29.86 -21.59
C SER A 48 -8.13 31.34 -21.67
N ASP A 49 -7.20 32.22 -21.27
CA ASP A 49 -7.42 33.66 -21.17
C ASP A 49 -6.71 34.45 -22.30
N LEU A 50 -6.15 33.75 -23.30
CA LEU A 50 -5.55 34.37 -24.47
C LEU A 50 -6.64 34.84 -25.43
N ASP A 51 -6.41 36.01 -26.04
CA ASP A 51 -7.21 36.45 -27.18
C ASP A 51 -6.97 35.58 -28.42
N GLN A 52 -7.78 35.79 -29.45
CA GLN A 52 -7.70 34.97 -30.66
C GLN A 52 -6.38 35.12 -31.41
N VAL A 53 -5.78 36.32 -31.41
CA VAL A 53 -4.49 36.62 -32.10
C VAL A 53 -3.35 35.89 -31.41
N ALA A 54 -3.29 35.96 -30.08
CA ALA A 54 -2.32 35.25 -29.29
C ALA A 54 -2.47 33.74 -29.40
N MET A 55 -3.73 33.23 -29.43
CA MET A 55 -4.00 31.82 -29.63
C MET A 55 -3.49 31.31 -30.98
N GLU A 56 -3.72 32.06 -32.07
CA GLU A 56 -3.23 31.70 -33.41
C GLU A 56 -1.69 31.78 -33.50
N ALA A 57 -1.06 32.65 -32.74
CA ALA A 57 0.40 32.72 -32.64
C ALA A 57 0.96 31.46 -31.92
N VAL A 58 0.33 31.04 -30.80
CA VAL A 58 0.69 29.81 -30.09
C VAL A 58 0.50 28.58 -30.99
N GLU A 59 -0.62 28.50 -31.71
CA GLU A 59 -0.93 27.37 -32.60
C GLU A 59 0.13 27.15 -33.70
N ARG A 60 0.78 28.21 -34.15
CA ARG A 60 1.81 28.15 -35.22
C ARG A 60 3.12 27.57 -34.73
N GLU A 61 3.47 27.77 -33.47
CA GLU A 61 4.76 27.38 -32.91
C GLU A 61 4.74 26.00 -32.22
N LEU A 62 3.57 25.39 -32.06
CA LEU A 62 3.44 24.12 -31.37
C LEU A 62 3.72 22.94 -32.30
N THR A 63 4.57 22.03 -31.84
CA THR A 63 4.86 20.75 -32.51
C THR A 63 4.27 19.58 -31.73
N LEU A 64 3.62 18.63 -32.43
CA LEU A 64 3.05 17.43 -31.82
C LEU A 64 4.15 16.40 -31.57
N VAL A 65 4.19 15.87 -30.36
CA VAL A 65 5.08 14.76 -29.97
C VAL A 65 4.21 13.61 -29.43
N ASN A 66 4.39 12.43 -30.03
CA ASN A 66 3.74 11.20 -29.57
C ASN A 66 4.67 10.50 -28.58
N LEU A 67 4.15 10.19 -27.40
CA LEU A 67 4.89 9.59 -26.31
C LEU A 67 4.25 8.24 -25.96
N PRO A 68 4.90 7.12 -26.26
CA PRO A 68 4.42 5.82 -25.80
C PRO A 68 4.41 5.73 -24.28
N GLY A 69 3.45 4.99 -23.71
CA GLY A 69 3.38 4.75 -22.27
C GLY A 69 4.71 4.17 -21.74
N GLY A 70 5.23 4.80 -20.68
CA GLY A 70 6.54 4.50 -20.09
C GLY A 70 7.72 5.29 -20.66
N ALA A 71 7.56 5.98 -21.80
CA ALA A 71 8.64 6.78 -22.36
C ALA A 71 8.88 8.06 -21.53
N PRO A 72 10.14 8.43 -21.24
CA PRO A 72 10.45 9.68 -20.59
C PRO A 72 10.22 10.85 -21.56
N LEU A 73 9.54 11.89 -21.09
CA LEU A 73 9.46 13.17 -21.78
C LEU A 73 10.75 13.97 -21.58
N PHE A 74 11.25 14.00 -20.34
CA PHE A 74 12.56 14.52 -19.95
C PHE A 74 12.97 13.94 -18.58
N ARG A 75 14.26 13.94 -18.29
CA ARG A 75 14.82 13.43 -17.03
C ARG A 75 15.25 14.57 -16.10
N GLU A 76 15.30 14.27 -14.80
CA GLU A 76 15.89 15.16 -13.80
C GLU A 76 17.34 15.47 -14.19
N GLY A 77 17.70 16.77 -14.23
CA GLY A 77 19.02 17.24 -14.65
C GLY A 77 19.13 17.65 -16.12
N ASP A 78 18.22 17.27 -17.00
CA ASP A 78 18.20 17.68 -18.40
C ASP A 78 18.06 19.21 -18.54
N ALA A 79 18.53 19.80 -19.65
CA ALA A 79 18.31 21.20 -19.95
C ALA A 79 16.81 21.49 -20.19
N ALA A 80 16.32 22.61 -19.68
CA ALA A 80 14.93 23.02 -19.90
C ALA A 80 14.81 23.78 -21.23
N ASP A 81 14.50 23.09 -22.30
CA ASP A 81 14.45 23.58 -23.68
C ASP A 81 13.04 23.87 -24.21
N ALA A 82 12.01 23.41 -23.52
CA ALA A 82 10.61 23.53 -23.92
C ALA A 82 9.65 23.38 -22.75
N LEU A 83 8.41 23.83 -22.95
CA LEU A 83 7.25 23.40 -22.17
C LEU A 83 6.34 22.50 -23.03
N TYR A 84 5.49 21.71 -22.37
CA TYR A 84 4.65 20.74 -23.03
C TYR A 84 3.21 20.85 -22.53
N VAL A 85 2.25 20.81 -23.44
CA VAL A 85 0.80 20.76 -23.15
C VAL A 85 0.31 19.37 -23.43
N VAL A 86 -0.31 18.70 -22.46
CA VAL A 86 -0.85 17.34 -22.65
C VAL A 86 -2.15 17.43 -23.45
N ALA A 87 -2.15 16.91 -24.68
CA ALA A 87 -3.32 16.85 -25.54
C ALA A 87 -4.21 15.66 -25.20
N SER A 88 -3.61 14.49 -25.05
CA SER A 88 -4.29 13.24 -24.68
C SER A 88 -3.35 12.37 -23.81
N GLY A 89 -3.91 11.42 -23.08
CA GLY A 89 -3.15 10.56 -22.18
C GLY A 89 -2.89 11.19 -20.79
N CYS A 90 -1.80 10.78 -20.15
CA CYS A 90 -1.42 11.25 -18.82
C CYS A 90 0.09 11.10 -18.61
N LEU A 91 0.73 12.11 -18.06
CA LEU A 91 2.15 12.05 -17.68
C LEU A 91 2.27 11.93 -16.16
N GLY A 92 3.36 11.32 -15.70
CA GLY A 92 3.73 11.22 -14.30
C GLY A 92 4.97 12.06 -13.99
N VAL A 93 4.97 12.70 -12.82
CA VAL A 93 6.13 13.37 -12.25
C VAL A 93 6.79 12.45 -11.24
N PHE A 94 8.06 12.15 -11.42
CA PHE A 94 8.80 11.20 -10.60
C PHE A 94 9.92 11.90 -9.83
N ARG A 95 10.13 11.43 -8.61
CA ARG A 95 11.24 11.87 -7.75
C ARG A 95 12.15 10.67 -7.47
N SER A 96 13.46 10.85 -7.65
CA SER A 96 14.46 9.90 -7.20
C SER A 96 14.41 9.79 -5.67
N ASP A 97 14.36 8.58 -5.13
CA ASP A 97 14.40 8.30 -3.69
C ASP A 97 15.77 7.71 -3.36
N PRO A 98 16.57 8.35 -2.47
CA PRO A 98 17.87 7.82 -2.08
C PRO A 98 17.81 6.43 -1.45
N ASP A 99 16.67 6.09 -0.82
CA ASP A 99 16.45 4.83 -0.11
C ASP A 99 15.79 3.75 -1.00
N SER A 100 15.50 4.06 -2.27
CA SER A 100 14.87 3.15 -3.23
C SER A 100 15.54 3.26 -4.59
N PRO A 101 15.86 2.12 -5.24
CA PRO A 101 16.36 2.13 -6.62
C PRO A 101 15.31 2.64 -7.63
N GLU A 102 14.04 2.71 -7.19
CA GLU A 102 12.91 3.06 -8.03
C GLU A 102 12.40 4.47 -7.75
N PRO A 103 12.21 5.29 -8.81
CA PRO A 103 11.66 6.62 -8.65
C PRO A 103 10.20 6.58 -8.20
N VAL A 104 9.84 7.46 -7.27
CA VAL A 104 8.49 7.55 -6.71
C VAL A 104 7.63 8.51 -7.53
N LEU A 105 6.47 8.06 -8.00
CA LEU A 105 5.47 8.92 -8.62
C LEU A 105 4.90 9.88 -7.55
N ILE A 106 5.07 11.18 -7.77
CA ILE A 106 4.63 12.23 -6.83
C ILE A 106 3.42 13.02 -7.32
N ALA A 107 3.19 13.08 -8.64
CA ALA A 107 2.04 13.74 -9.24
C ALA A 107 1.75 13.19 -10.62
N ASP A 108 0.51 13.35 -11.09
CA ASP A 108 0.07 13.13 -12.46
C ASP A 108 -0.23 14.47 -13.15
N ILE A 109 -0.06 14.47 -14.47
CA ILE A 109 -0.35 15.61 -15.35
C ILE A 109 -1.34 15.09 -16.40
N PRO A 110 -2.65 15.29 -16.22
CA PRO A 110 -3.68 14.82 -17.14
C PRO A 110 -3.76 15.70 -18.41
N ALA A 111 -4.55 15.24 -19.38
CA ALA A 111 -4.89 16.03 -20.57
C ALA A 111 -5.45 17.40 -20.20
N GLY A 112 -4.97 18.44 -20.86
CA GLY A 112 -5.26 19.85 -20.58
C GLY A 112 -4.31 20.51 -19.56
N ASP A 113 -3.39 19.77 -18.94
CA ASP A 113 -2.35 20.32 -18.07
C ASP A 113 -1.00 20.49 -18.79
N ILE A 114 -0.05 21.15 -18.13
CA ILE A 114 1.28 21.48 -18.69
C ILE A 114 2.40 20.82 -17.89
N ALA A 115 3.50 20.51 -18.58
CA ALA A 115 4.72 19.97 -18.00
C ALA A 115 5.95 20.81 -18.39
N GLY A 116 6.90 20.94 -17.48
CA GLY A 116 8.22 21.55 -17.74
C GLY A 116 8.28 23.07 -17.59
N GLU A 117 7.18 23.72 -17.25
CA GLU A 117 7.06 25.18 -17.08
C GLU A 117 7.95 25.74 -15.96
N MET A 118 8.11 24.99 -14.86
CA MET A 118 8.89 25.44 -13.69
C MET A 118 10.36 25.68 -14.03
N SER A 119 10.96 24.73 -14.71
CA SER A 119 12.38 24.79 -15.09
C SER A 119 12.63 25.82 -16.20
N LEU A 120 11.66 25.95 -17.12
CA LEU A 120 11.72 26.93 -18.20
C LEU A 120 11.71 28.37 -17.65
N LEU A 121 10.78 28.66 -16.71
CA LEU A 121 10.70 29.98 -16.06
C LEU A 121 11.90 30.30 -15.18
N ALA A 122 12.52 29.26 -14.57
CA ALA A 122 13.69 29.41 -13.72
C ALA A 122 15.02 29.49 -14.53
N HIS A 123 14.99 29.35 -15.85
CA HIS A 123 16.17 29.23 -16.72
C HIS A 123 17.20 28.22 -16.20
N GLY A 124 16.68 27.05 -15.71
CA GLY A 124 17.49 26.02 -15.06
C GLY A 124 17.29 24.65 -15.68
N ASN A 125 17.89 23.64 -15.05
CA ASN A 125 17.69 22.24 -15.45
C ASN A 125 16.35 21.69 -14.94
N ARG A 126 15.90 20.59 -15.52
CA ARG A 126 14.71 19.85 -15.10
C ARG A 126 14.86 19.39 -13.65
N THR A 127 13.93 19.75 -12.79
CA THR A 127 13.98 19.45 -11.35
C THR A 127 13.40 18.07 -11.01
N ARG A 128 12.74 17.42 -11.96
CA ARG A 128 12.12 16.11 -11.82
C ARG A 128 12.11 15.40 -13.16
N THR A 129 12.02 14.06 -13.11
CA THR A 129 11.75 13.27 -14.30
C THR A 129 10.25 13.28 -14.58
N VAL A 130 9.88 13.51 -15.85
CA VAL A 130 8.50 13.39 -16.33
C VAL A 130 8.45 12.32 -17.42
N ALA A 131 7.51 11.39 -17.31
CA ALA A 131 7.33 10.31 -18.27
C ALA A 131 5.86 10.03 -18.53
N ALA A 132 5.54 9.45 -19.67
CA ALA A 132 4.18 9.05 -20.00
C ALA A 132 3.73 7.89 -19.11
N LEU A 133 2.62 8.06 -18.38
CA LEU A 133 1.98 6.96 -17.65
C LEU A 133 1.23 6.02 -18.59
N ARG A 134 0.79 6.52 -19.74
CA ARG A 134 0.11 5.80 -20.83
C ARG A 134 0.44 6.47 -22.16
N ASP A 135 0.04 5.87 -23.28
CA ASP A 135 0.23 6.50 -24.59
C ASP A 135 -0.35 7.92 -24.56
N SER A 136 0.49 8.91 -24.80
CA SER A 136 0.18 10.32 -24.62
C SER A 136 0.59 11.12 -25.84
N GLU A 137 -0.22 12.12 -26.16
CA GLU A 137 0.13 13.15 -27.15
C GLU A 137 0.38 14.46 -26.41
N VAL A 138 1.51 15.08 -26.69
CA VAL A 138 1.86 16.38 -26.09
C VAL A 138 2.24 17.39 -27.17
N TRP A 139 1.86 18.65 -26.95
CA TRP A 139 2.30 19.76 -27.80
C TRP A 139 3.51 20.42 -27.17
N ARG A 140 4.62 20.46 -27.90
CA ARG A 140 5.88 21.08 -27.48
C ARG A 140 5.92 22.52 -27.92
N LEU A 141 6.22 23.45 -27.00
CA LEU A 141 6.56 24.84 -27.26
C LEU A 141 8.02 25.09 -26.87
N GLY A 142 8.87 25.41 -27.80
CA GLY A 142 10.30 25.69 -27.57
C GLY A 142 10.52 26.89 -26.68
N GLN A 143 11.70 26.97 -26.03
CA GLN A 143 12.04 28.08 -25.13
C GLN A 143 12.01 29.41 -25.86
N SER A 144 12.65 29.53 -27.05
CA SER A 144 12.70 30.75 -27.85
C SER A 144 11.30 31.24 -28.26
N ASP A 145 10.41 30.31 -28.60
CA ASP A 145 9.04 30.62 -29.00
C ASP A 145 8.21 31.07 -27.80
N PHE A 146 8.41 30.42 -26.65
CA PHE A 146 7.81 30.83 -25.38
C PHE A 146 8.24 32.23 -24.95
N GLU A 147 9.54 32.54 -25.04
CA GLU A 147 10.08 33.87 -24.70
C GLU A 147 9.53 34.97 -25.64
N ARG A 148 9.47 34.69 -26.95
CA ARG A 148 8.85 35.60 -27.93
C ARG A 148 7.36 35.84 -27.60
N LEU A 149 6.62 34.79 -27.37
CA LEU A 149 5.17 34.83 -27.08
C LEU A 149 4.87 35.60 -25.79
N THR A 150 5.69 35.43 -24.75
CA THR A 150 5.55 36.15 -23.49
C THR A 150 5.95 37.63 -23.59
N SER A 151 6.88 37.98 -24.49
CA SER A 151 7.25 39.36 -24.75
C SER A 151 6.17 40.11 -25.55
N GLU A 152 5.56 39.46 -26.52
CA GLU A 152 4.47 40.00 -27.33
C GLU A 152 3.13 40.04 -26.57
N HIS A 153 2.91 39.10 -25.68
CA HIS A 153 1.69 38.93 -24.87
C HIS A 153 1.97 38.81 -23.37
N PRO A 154 2.34 39.89 -22.67
CA PRO A 154 2.71 39.84 -21.23
C PRO A 154 1.61 39.30 -20.29
N GLN A 155 0.35 39.35 -20.69
CA GLN A 155 -0.79 38.80 -19.94
C GLN A 155 -0.70 37.28 -19.84
N ALA A 156 -0.15 36.60 -20.86
CA ALA A 156 0.06 35.15 -20.83
C ALA A 156 1.04 34.75 -19.70
N LEU A 157 2.14 35.49 -19.54
CA LEU A 157 3.11 35.25 -18.48
C LEU A 157 2.50 35.47 -17.09
N THR A 158 1.72 36.54 -16.91
CA THR A 158 1.02 36.82 -15.64
C THR A 158 0.04 35.69 -15.27
N THR A 159 -0.72 35.20 -16.25
CA THR A 159 -1.66 34.09 -16.05
C THR A 159 -0.95 32.79 -15.71
N LEU A 160 0.15 32.49 -16.42
CA LEU A 160 0.98 31.31 -16.15
C LEU A 160 1.57 31.35 -14.74
N THR A 161 2.19 32.45 -14.35
CA THR A 161 2.80 32.62 -13.02
C THR A 161 1.78 32.49 -11.91
N ARG A 162 0.59 33.10 -12.06
CA ARG A 162 -0.51 32.98 -11.11
C ARG A 162 -0.98 31.53 -10.97
N LYS A 163 -1.15 30.79 -12.07
CA LYS A 163 -1.60 29.38 -12.04
C LYS A 163 -0.55 28.46 -11.44
N ILE A 164 0.73 28.68 -11.71
CA ILE A 164 1.83 27.97 -11.07
C ILE A 164 1.84 28.26 -9.56
N ALA A 165 1.69 29.51 -9.15
CA ALA A 165 1.64 29.91 -7.75
C ALA A 165 0.44 29.24 -7.04
N ILE A 166 -0.74 29.25 -7.64
CA ILE A 166 -1.93 28.57 -7.13
C ILE A 166 -1.68 27.07 -7.03
N ARG A 167 -1.15 26.43 -8.08
CA ARG A 167 -0.82 25.00 -8.05
C ARG A 167 0.15 24.67 -6.93
N ASN A 168 1.21 25.45 -6.72
CA ASN A 168 2.18 25.25 -5.64
C ASN A 168 1.59 25.52 -4.24
N ALA A 169 0.77 26.57 -4.10
CA ALA A 169 0.13 26.90 -2.82
C ALA A 169 -0.93 25.89 -2.41
N PHE A 170 -1.63 25.28 -3.36
CA PHE A 170 -2.68 24.28 -3.15
C PHE A 170 -2.23 22.86 -3.48
N SER A 171 -1.01 22.64 -3.92
CA SER A 171 -0.43 21.30 -3.97
C SER A 171 -0.16 20.80 -2.56
N LYS A 172 -1.25 20.55 -1.82
CA LYS A 172 -1.24 19.34 -0.98
C LYS A 172 -0.73 18.28 -1.94
N VAL A 173 0.43 17.68 -1.61
CA VAL A 173 0.95 16.49 -2.27
C VAL A 173 -0.26 15.64 -2.60
N ARG A 174 -0.72 15.65 -3.87
CA ARG A 174 -1.79 14.75 -4.28
C ARG A 174 -1.20 13.39 -3.97
N ARG A 175 -1.74 12.73 -2.98
CA ARG A 175 -1.39 11.35 -2.63
C ARG A 175 -1.43 10.63 -3.96
N GLY A 176 -0.32 9.98 -4.34
CA GLY A 176 -0.12 9.41 -5.66
C GLY A 176 -1.43 8.86 -6.20
N THR A 177 -1.82 9.29 -7.38
CA THR A 177 -3.15 9.04 -7.94
C THR A 177 -3.45 7.57 -7.88
N GLN A 178 -4.61 7.24 -7.35
CA GLN A 178 -5.06 5.85 -7.32
C GLN A 178 -5.31 5.39 -8.76
N PRO A 179 -4.97 4.13 -9.11
CA PRO A 179 -5.21 3.60 -10.44
C PRO A 179 -6.68 3.72 -10.86
N ARG A 180 -6.89 4.12 -12.10
CA ARG A 180 -8.21 4.19 -12.73
C ARG A 180 -8.33 3.22 -13.91
N THR A 181 -7.20 2.84 -14.49
CA THR A 181 -7.13 1.91 -15.62
C THR A 181 -6.40 0.64 -15.21
N PHE A 182 -6.99 -0.51 -15.49
CA PHE A 182 -6.50 -1.81 -15.09
C PHE A 182 -6.33 -2.71 -16.31
N ALA A 183 -5.12 -3.23 -16.56
CA ALA A 183 -4.93 -4.30 -17.54
C ALA A 183 -5.07 -5.66 -16.87
N LEU A 184 -6.08 -6.40 -17.26
CA LEU A 184 -6.31 -7.77 -16.83
C LEU A 184 -5.51 -8.72 -17.74
N LEU A 185 -4.48 -9.33 -17.21
CA LEU A 185 -3.52 -10.19 -17.90
C LEU A 185 -3.74 -11.66 -17.48
N PRO A 186 -4.46 -12.47 -18.27
CA PRO A 186 -4.58 -13.88 -17.97
C PRO A 186 -3.24 -14.60 -18.19
N ALA A 187 -2.77 -15.34 -17.20
CA ALA A 187 -1.49 -16.06 -17.26
C ALA A 187 -1.57 -17.38 -18.05
N GLY A 188 -2.72 -17.73 -18.58
CA GLY A 188 -2.95 -18.91 -19.40
C GLY A 188 -4.33 -18.94 -20.02
N PRO A 189 -4.58 -19.78 -21.02
CA PRO A 189 -5.85 -19.89 -21.72
C PRO A 189 -6.98 -20.48 -20.84
N ASP A 190 -6.62 -21.16 -19.76
CA ASP A 190 -7.52 -21.75 -18.76
C ASP A 190 -8.09 -20.74 -17.77
N VAL A 191 -7.59 -19.49 -17.77
CA VAL A 191 -8.10 -18.41 -16.94
C VAL A 191 -9.39 -17.86 -17.54
N PRO A 192 -10.53 -17.84 -16.81
CA PRO A 192 -11.80 -17.32 -17.32
C PRO A 192 -11.82 -15.78 -17.32
N ALA A 193 -10.94 -15.16 -18.14
CA ALA A 193 -10.68 -13.72 -18.13
C ALA A 193 -11.92 -12.86 -18.38
N ALA A 194 -12.82 -13.30 -19.27
CA ALA A 194 -14.06 -12.56 -19.55
C ALA A 194 -14.99 -12.51 -18.32
N ARG A 195 -15.19 -13.66 -17.65
CA ARG A 195 -16.01 -13.75 -16.44
C ARG A 195 -15.38 -12.94 -15.30
N PHE A 196 -14.07 -13.05 -15.13
CA PHE A 196 -13.33 -12.28 -14.14
C PHE A 196 -13.48 -10.77 -14.37
N ALA A 197 -13.31 -10.31 -15.62
CA ALA A 197 -13.47 -8.89 -15.98
C ALA A 197 -14.86 -8.36 -15.64
N VAL A 198 -15.92 -9.13 -15.94
CA VAL A 198 -17.30 -8.76 -15.62
C VAL A 198 -17.51 -8.69 -14.11
N SER A 199 -17.03 -9.68 -13.34
CA SER A 199 -17.15 -9.67 -11.88
C SER A 199 -16.39 -8.51 -11.24
N LEU A 200 -15.17 -8.23 -11.71
CA LEU A 200 -14.38 -7.09 -11.24
C LEU A 200 -15.05 -5.75 -11.59
N ALA A 201 -15.53 -5.59 -12.83
CA ALA A 201 -16.22 -4.38 -13.25
C ALA A 201 -17.52 -4.15 -12.46
N GLY A 202 -18.26 -5.22 -12.16
CA GLY A 202 -19.44 -5.12 -11.29
C GLY A 202 -19.10 -4.64 -9.88
N SER A 203 -17.96 -5.08 -9.32
CA SER A 203 -17.49 -4.62 -8.01
C SER A 203 -16.94 -3.20 -8.04
N LEU A 204 -16.22 -2.82 -9.09
CA LEU A 204 -15.79 -1.44 -9.32
C LEU A 204 -17.00 -0.50 -9.49
N GLY A 205 -18.05 -0.97 -10.18
CA GLY A 205 -19.31 -0.24 -10.38
C GLY A 205 -20.05 0.04 -9.07
N ARG A 206 -19.91 -0.80 -8.05
CA ARG A 206 -20.43 -0.50 -6.70
C ARG A 206 -19.67 0.59 -5.96
N LEU A 207 -18.43 0.86 -6.35
CA LEU A 207 -17.63 1.97 -5.81
C LEU A 207 -17.90 3.28 -6.58
N ASN A 208 -18.18 3.17 -7.89
CA ASN A 208 -18.50 4.30 -8.74
C ASN A 208 -19.18 3.82 -10.02
N ASP A 209 -20.30 4.41 -10.41
CA ASP A 209 -21.28 3.91 -11.41
C ASP A 209 -20.73 3.73 -12.84
N PHE A 210 -19.66 4.41 -13.23
CA PHE A 210 -19.17 4.41 -14.61
C PHE A 210 -17.93 3.53 -14.77
N VAL A 211 -18.14 2.26 -15.15
CA VAL A 211 -17.06 1.31 -15.43
C VAL A 211 -17.18 0.75 -16.84
N GLN A 212 -16.10 0.78 -17.61
CA GLN A 212 -16.03 0.24 -18.96
C GLN A 212 -15.07 -0.94 -19.04
N ILE A 213 -15.46 -1.98 -19.79
CA ILE A 213 -14.58 -3.10 -20.13
C ILE A 213 -14.24 -2.98 -21.62
N LEU A 214 -12.93 -2.90 -21.94
CA LEU A 214 -12.41 -2.89 -23.29
C LEU A 214 -11.73 -4.24 -23.57
N GLY A 215 -12.14 -4.88 -24.63
CA GLY A 215 -11.63 -6.17 -25.09
C GLY A 215 -10.89 -6.06 -26.42
N PRO A 216 -10.41 -7.19 -27.00
CA PRO A 216 -9.71 -7.22 -28.30
C PRO A 216 -10.48 -6.57 -29.45
N ASP A 217 -11.81 -6.57 -29.39
CA ASP A 217 -12.67 -5.93 -30.39
C ASP A 217 -12.51 -4.39 -30.43
N SER A 218 -11.91 -3.81 -29.39
CA SER A 218 -11.59 -2.39 -29.32
C SER A 218 -10.24 -2.04 -29.97
N PHE A 219 -9.48 -3.02 -30.45
CA PHE A 219 -8.18 -2.78 -31.07
C PHE A 219 -8.31 -2.02 -32.39
N GLY A 220 -7.38 -1.10 -32.65
CA GLY A 220 -7.37 -0.27 -33.87
C GLY A 220 -8.14 1.04 -33.76
N GLN A 221 -8.72 1.35 -32.60
CA GLN A 221 -9.29 2.66 -32.33
C GLN A 221 -8.18 3.72 -32.16
N SER A 222 -8.55 5.01 -32.34
CA SER A 222 -7.60 6.12 -32.17
C SER A 222 -7.22 6.35 -30.70
N ALA A 223 -6.06 6.96 -30.44
CA ALA A 223 -5.64 7.36 -29.10
C ALA A 223 -6.67 8.31 -28.43
N GLU A 224 -7.32 9.18 -29.22
CA GLU A 224 -8.38 10.06 -28.73
C GLU A 224 -9.61 9.26 -28.25
N TRP A 225 -9.96 8.17 -28.94
CA TRP A 225 -11.07 7.31 -28.55
C TRP A 225 -10.82 6.66 -27.18
N TYR A 226 -9.61 6.10 -26.96
CA TYR A 226 -9.25 5.54 -25.67
C TYR A 226 -9.25 6.60 -24.56
N ALA A 227 -8.69 7.78 -24.85
CA ALA A 227 -8.69 8.90 -23.91
C ALA A 227 -10.13 9.35 -23.56
N GLN A 228 -11.05 9.32 -24.53
CA GLN A 228 -12.47 9.63 -24.27
C GLN A 228 -13.13 8.55 -23.40
N CYS A 229 -12.93 7.27 -23.70
CA CYS A 229 -13.41 6.18 -22.84
C CYS A 229 -12.95 6.32 -21.38
N GLU A 230 -11.67 6.69 -21.17
CA GLU A 230 -11.11 6.93 -19.85
C GLU A 230 -11.65 8.20 -19.19
N ALA A 231 -11.95 9.24 -19.96
CA ALA A 231 -12.53 10.48 -19.45
C ALA A 231 -13.99 10.30 -19.01
N ASP A 232 -14.74 9.51 -19.76
CA ASP A 232 -16.17 9.26 -19.53
C ASP A 232 -16.42 8.20 -18.44
N SER A 233 -15.36 7.45 -18.05
CA SER A 233 -15.46 6.36 -17.08
C SER A 233 -14.73 6.69 -15.78
N ALA A 234 -15.27 6.23 -14.66
CA ALA A 234 -14.56 6.25 -13.38
C ALA A 234 -13.41 5.24 -13.40
N TYR A 235 -13.66 4.06 -13.96
CA TYR A 235 -12.68 2.99 -14.11
C TYR A 235 -12.78 2.33 -15.48
N VAL A 236 -11.63 1.94 -16.04
CA VAL A 236 -11.54 1.17 -17.30
C VAL A 236 -10.77 -0.13 -17.06
N VAL A 237 -11.34 -1.25 -17.47
CA VAL A 237 -10.73 -2.58 -17.41
C VAL A 237 -10.37 -3.02 -18.82
N TYR A 238 -9.10 -3.01 -19.16
CA TYR A 238 -8.54 -3.54 -20.40
C TYR A 238 -8.38 -5.05 -20.26
N ARG A 239 -9.19 -5.85 -20.95
CA ARG A 239 -9.07 -7.30 -20.94
C ARG A 239 -8.11 -7.74 -22.03
N ALA A 240 -6.87 -8.04 -21.66
CA ALA A 240 -5.85 -8.53 -22.57
C ALA A 240 -6.12 -10.00 -23.02
N ASP A 241 -5.45 -10.41 -24.11
CA ASP A 241 -5.41 -11.79 -24.53
C ASP A 241 -4.48 -12.63 -23.63
N ALA A 242 -4.69 -13.94 -23.59
CA ALA A 242 -3.81 -14.87 -22.89
C ALA A 242 -2.46 -15.07 -23.58
N THR A 243 -2.33 -14.63 -24.82
CA THR A 243 -1.11 -14.67 -25.63
C THR A 243 -0.66 -13.26 -25.99
N PRO A 244 0.63 -13.03 -26.25
CA PRO A 244 1.12 -11.73 -26.69
C PRO A 244 0.55 -11.37 -28.06
N THR A 245 -0.26 -10.31 -28.08
CA THR A 245 -0.85 -9.72 -29.28
C THR A 245 -0.63 -8.21 -29.27
N PRO A 246 -0.75 -7.49 -30.40
CA PRO A 246 -0.70 -6.03 -30.40
C PRO A 246 -1.74 -5.39 -29.47
N TRP A 247 -2.90 -6.06 -29.27
CA TRP A 247 -3.88 -5.64 -28.27
C TRP A 247 -3.34 -5.76 -26.84
N THR A 248 -2.68 -6.89 -26.49
CA THR A 248 -2.04 -7.08 -25.18
C THR A 248 -0.99 -6.00 -24.90
N GLU A 249 -0.18 -5.65 -25.90
CA GLU A 249 0.82 -4.59 -25.79
C GLU A 249 0.15 -3.21 -25.54
N LEU A 250 -0.95 -2.93 -26.23
CA LEU A 250 -1.72 -1.71 -26.00
C LEU A 250 -2.29 -1.69 -24.57
N CYS A 251 -2.88 -2.77 -24.09
CA CYS A 251 -3.38 -2.88 -22.71
C CYS A 251 -2.28 -2.56 -21.69
N LEU A 252 -1.06 -3.08 -21.92
CA LEU A 252 0.09 -2.79 -21.07
C LEU A 252 0.46 -1.30 -21.08
N ARG A 253 0.40 -0.63 -22.23
CA ARG A 253 0.74 0.80 -22.31
C ARG A 253 -0.32 1.73 -21.74
N GLN A 254 -1.60 1.34 -21.75
CA GLN A 254 -2.71 2.19 -21.28
C GLN A 254 -3.02 2.06 -19.79
N ALA A 255 -2.65 0.96 -19.14
CA ALA A 255 -3.08 0.71 -17.77
C ALA A 255 -2.18 1.36 -16.71
N ASP A 256 -2.79 1.90 -15.65
CA ASP A 256 -2.11 2.37 -14.44
C ASP A 256 -1.67 1.21 -13.54
N CYS A 257 -2.41 0.09 -13.59
CA CYS A 257 -2.17 -1.10 -12.79
C CYS A 257 -2.31 -2.37 -13.62
N LEU A 258 -1.34 -3.26 -13.51
CA LEU A 258 -1.34 -4.56 -14.15
C LEU A 258 -1.87 -5.60 -13.17
N VAL A 259 -2.95 -6.28 -13.54
CA VAL A 259 -3.60 -7.32 -12.74
C VAL A 259 -3.38 -8.66 -13.44
N VAL A 260 -2.37 -9.40 -12.99
CA VAL A 260 -2.08 -10.74 -13.50
C VAL A 260 -2.98 -11.74 -12.80
N VAL A 261 -3.75 -12.51 -13.58
CA VAL A 261 -4.66 -13.53 -13.04
C VAL A 261 -4.14 -14.91 -13.37
N ARG A 262 -3.90 -15.71 -12.34
CA ARG A 262 -3.48 -17.12 -12.43
C ARG A 262 -4.49 -18.01 -11.72
N ARG A 263 -4.60 -19.27 -12.17
CA ARG A 263 -5.29 -20.29 -11.37
C ARG A 263 -4.38 -20.74 -10.24
N ALA A 264 -4.92 -20.79 -9.04
CA ALA A 264 -4.18 -21.19 -7.84
C ALA A 264 -3.83 -22.70 -7.83
N ASP A 265 -4.62 -23.52 -8.56
CA ASP A 265 -4.47 -24.98 -8.59
C ASP A 265 -3.37 -25.46 -9.56
N ASN A 266 -2.71 -24.54 -10.28
CA ASN A 266 -1.61 -24.89 -11.17
C ASN A 266 -0.31 -25.08 -10.37
N ASP A 267 0.10 -26.32 -10.17
CA ASP A 267 1.35 -26.69 -9.48
C ASP A 267 2.64 -26.25 -10.22
N LYS A 268 2.52 -25.86 -11.48
CA LYS A 268 3.63 -25.31 -12.25
C LYS A 268 3.36 -23.84 -12.50
N PRO A 269 4.23 -22.93 -11.99
CA PRO A 269 4.15 -21.54 -12.41
C PRO A 269 4.31 -21.51 -13.92
N THR A 270 3.26 -21.17 -14.64
CA THR A 270 3.39 -20.73 -16.02
C THR A 270 4.35 -19.56 -15.97
N SER A 271 5.35 -19.56 -16.88
CA SER A 271 6.27 -18.41 -17.05
C SER A 271 5.52 -17.10 -16.89
N VAL A 272 6.16 -16.12 -16.29
CA VAL A 272 5.68 -14.73 -16.25
C VAL A 272 5.06 -14.42 -17.60
N PRO A 273 3.82 -13.89 -17.69
CA PRO A 273 3.26 -13.57 -18.99
C PRO A 273 4.30 -12.78 -19.78
N PHE A 274 4.63 -13.25 -20.98
CA PHE A 274 5.63 -12.64 -21.90
C PHE A 274 5.51 -11.11 -21.94
N ALA A 275 4.30 -10.60 -21.78
CA ALA A 275 3.98 -9.21 -21.68
C ALA A 275 4.69 -8.48 -20.52
N LEU A 276 5.01 -9.16 -19.41
CA LEU A 276 5.75 -8.55 -18.30
C LEU A 276 7.25 -8.55 -18.53
N GLU A 277 7.80 -9.57 -19.20
CA GLU A 277 9.22 -9.61 -19.58
C GLU A 277 9.56 -8.49 -20.57
N THR A 278 8.66 -8.23 -21.54
CA THR A 278 8.80 -7.12 -22.50
C THR A 278 8.69 -5.74 -21.85
N ALA A 279 7.86 -5.60 -20.83
CA ALA A 279 7.73 -4.35 -20.08
C ALA A 279 9.01 -4.01 -19.28
N GLU A 280 9.77 -5.01 -18.81
CA GLU A 280 11.04 -4.82 -18.10
C GLU A 280 12.15 -4.33 -19.03
N THR A 281 12.18 -4.82 -20.26
CA THR A 281 13.18 -4.40 -21.27
C THR A 281 12.91 -3.02 -21.86
N SER A 282 11.68 -2.51 -21.77
CA SER A 282 11.27 -1.24 -22.39
C SER A 282 11.54 0.00 -21.52
N GLY A 283 12.18 -0.13 -20.35
CA GLY A 283 12.47 1.00 -19.43
C GLY A 283 11.20 1.69 -18.89
N VAL A 284 10.08 1.01 -18.91
CA VAL A 284 8.79 1.50 -18.42
C VAL A 284 8.90 1.73 -16.91
N PHE A 285 8.64 2.93 -16.45
CA PHE A 285 8.55 3.25 -15.03
C PHE A 285 7.58 2.30 -14.35
N HIS A 286 7.99 1.79 -13.18
CA HIS A 286 7.31 0.69 -12.49
C HIS A 286 5.82 0.99 -12.27
N ARG A 287 4.99 0.31 -13.04
CA ARG A 287 3.55 0.29 -12.83
C ARG A 287 3.25 -0.66 -11.69
N ARG A 288 2.22 -0.34 -10.94
CA ARG A 288 1.72 -1.22 -9.90
C ARG A 288 1.34 -2.56 -10.50
N ARG A 289 1.94 -3.66 -10.00
CA ARG A 289 1.70 -5.03 -10.44
C ARG A 289 1.04 -5.80 -9.32
N GLU A 290 -0.14 -6.35 -9.58
CA GLU A 290 -0.91 -7.15 -8.64
C GLU A 290 -1.07 -8.57 -9.20
N LEU A 291 -0.87 -9.57 -8.34
CA LEU A 291 -1.15 -10.96 -8.68
C LEU A 291 -2.49 -11.37 -8.10
N VAL A 292 -3.35 -11.95 -8.90
CA VAL A 292 -4.58 -12.59 -8.45
C VAL A 292 -4.46 -14.10 -8.64
N LEU A 293 -4.59 -14.82 -7.53
CA LEU A 293 -4.69 -16.28 -7.50
C LEU A 293 -6.16 -16.66 -7.42
N LEU A 294 -6.65 -17.28 -8.50
CA LEU A 294 -8.05 -17.61 -8.68
C LEU A 294 -8.32 -19.04 -8.18
N HIS A 295 -9.24 -19.16 -7.23
CA HIS A 295 -9.65 -20.42 -6.61
C HIS A 295 -11.04 -20.85 -7.08
N GLU A 296 -11.24 -22.16 -7.21
CA GLU A 296 -12.54 -22.77 -7.49
C GLU A 296 -13.29 -23.08 -6.19
N GLY A 297 -13.92 -22.04 -5.60
CA GLY A 297 -14.86 -22.21 -4.48
C GLY A 297 -14.25 -22.51 -3.10
N HIS A 298 -12.94 -22.77 -2.99
CA HIS A 298 -12.26 -23.06 -1.72
C HIS A 298 -11.25 -21.98 -1.34
N ASP A 299 -10.90 -21.93 -0.06
CA ASP A 299 -9.81 -21.07 0.43
C ASP A 299 -8.43 -21.67 0.05
N PRO A 300 -7.37 -20.86 0.07
CA PRO A 300 -6.01 -21.30 -0.24
C PRO A 300 -5.57 -22.48 0.61
N LYS A 301 -4.80 -23.39 0.03
CA LYS A 301 -4.20 -24.52 0.75
C LYS A 301 -2.83 -24.11 1.31
N PRO A 302 -2.43 -24.68 2.47
CA PRO A 302 -1.09 -24.43 3.02
C PRO A 302 0.03 -24.72 2.02
N GLY A 303 0.96 -23.77 1.87
CA GLY A 303 2.14 -23.90 1.00
C GLY A 303 1.88 -23.77 -0.50
N SER A 304 0.64 -23.46 -0.93
CA SER A 304 0.29 -23.39 -2.35
C SER A 304 0.70 -22.07 -3.03
N THR A 305 0.86 -20.99 -2.27
CA THR A 305 1.05 -19.63 -2.82
C THR A 305 2.50 -19.33 -3.17
N SER A 306 3.45 -19.82 -2.38
CA SER A 306 4.88 -19.49 -2.50
C SER A 306 5.45 -19.76 -3.89
N VAL A 307 4.99 -20.84 -4.55
CA VAL A 307 5.40 -21.20 -5.91
C VAL A 307 5.02 -20.14 -6.95
N HIS A 308 3.91 -19.43 -6.74
CA HIS A 308 3.45 -18.37 -7.64
C HIS A 308 4.17 -17.03 -7.43
N LEU A 309 4.88 -16.88 -6.30
CA LEU A 309 5.59 -15.66 -5.91
C LEU A 309 7.11 -15.74 -6.13
N ALA A 310 7.65 -16.91 -6.51
CA ALA A 310 9.08 -17.16 -6.55
C ALA A 310 9.84 -16.29 -7.57
N ASP A 311 9.23 -15.96 -8.72
CA ASP A 311 9.93 -15.35 -9.86
C ASP A 311 9.48 -13.92 -10.19
N SER A 312 8.76 -13.22 -9.31
CA SER A 312 8.14 -11.97 -9.76
C SER A 312 8.08 -10.86 -8.71
N ALA A 313 8.36 -9.65 -9.18
CA ALA A 313 8.20 -8.40 -8.42
C ALA A 313 6.73 -7.94 -8.43
N TYR A 314 5.83 -8.72 -7.81
CA TYR A 314 4.47 -8.24 -7.56
C TYR A 314 4.44 -7.38 -6.29
N GLY A 315 3.75 -6.25 -6.37
CA GLY A 315 3.56 -5.37 -5.21
C GLY A 315 2.70 -6.02 -4.13
N GLN A 316 1.69 -6.80 -4.54
CA GLN A 316 0.81 -7.57 -3.67
C GLN A 316 0.18 -8.72 -4.43
N HIS A 317 -0.27 -9.76 -3.70
CA HIS A 317 -1.07 -10.85 -4.24
C HIS A 317 -2.43 -10.92 -3.54
N HIS A 318 -3.41 -11.52 -4.22
CA HIS A 318 -4.80 -11.60 -3.78
C HIS A 318 -5.37 -12.98 -4.07
N HIS A 319 -6.05 -13.56 -3.08
CA HIS A 319 -6.82 -14.80 -3.24
C HIS A 319 -8.28 -14.45 -3.55
N ILE A 320 -8.77 -14.90 -4.70
CA ILE A 320 -10.12 -14.62 -5.19
C ILE A 320 -10.81 -15.94 -5.52
N ARG A 321 -11.96 -16.19 -4.92
CA ARG A 321 -12.87 -17.28 -5.29
C ARG A 321 -13.84 -16.76 -6.34
N LEU A 322 -13.87 -17.40 -7.50
CA LEU A 322 -14.55 -16.89 -8.69
C LEU A 322 -16.05 -16.64 -8.48
N ASP A 323 -16.69 -17.41 -7.60
CA ASP A 323 -18.13 -17.34 -7.34
C ASP A 323 -18.51 -16.46 -6.14
N ILE A 324 -17.52 -15.84 -5.48
CA ILE A 324 -17.74 -15.07 -4.25
C ILE A 324 -17.60 -13.56 -4.53
N HIS A 325 -18.72 -12.87 -4.59
CA HIS A 325 -18.76 -11.43 -4.88
C HIS A 325 -17.97 -10.58 -3.87
N SER A 326 -17.98 -10.94 -2.58
CA SER A 326 -17.24 -10.19 -1.56
C SER A 326 -15.72 -10.20 -1.76
N ASP A 327 -15.17 -11.24 -2.43
CA ASP A 327 -13.75 -11.29 -2.76
C ASP A 327 -13.41 -10.27 -3.87
N PHE A 328 -14.30 -10.11 -4.87
CA PHE A 328 -14.16 -9.08 -5.89
C PHE A 328 -14.37 -7.67 -5.34
N ASP A 329 -15.28 -7.48 -4.38
CA ASP A 329 -15.48 -6.19 -3.71
C ASP A 329 -14.22 -5.77 -2.95
N ARG A 330 -13.61 -6.71 -2.22
CA ARG A 330 -12.32 -6.49 -1.57
C ARG A 330 -11.22 -6.14 -2.58
N LEU A 331 -11.11 -6.90 -3.68
CA LEU A 331 -10.14 -6.63 -4.73
C LEU A 331 -10.34 -5.23 -5.33
N ALA A 332 -11.57 -4.86 -5.67
CA ALA A 332 -11.90 -3.54 -6.19
C ALA A 332 -11.45 -2.42 -5.23
N ARG A 333 -11.76 -2.53 -3.93
CA ARG A 333 -11.30 -1.55 -2.93
C ARG A 333 -9.77 -1.50 -2.82
N LEU A 334 -9.09 -2.65 -2.83
CA LEU A 334 -7.63 -2.73 -2.77
C LEU A 334 -6.97 -2.11 -4.02
N LEU A 335 -7.54 -2.34 -5.19
CA LEU A 335 -7.04 -1.78 -6.45
C LEU A 335 -7.20 -0.27 -6.52
N THR A 336 -8.33 0.24 -6.05
CA THR A 336 -8.70 1.66 -6.15
C THR A 336 -8.28 2.51 -4.94
N GLY A 337 -7.60 1.92 -3.96
CA GLY A 337 -7.18 2.64 -2.74
C GLY A 337 -8.32 3.01 -1.81
N GLN A 338 -9.43 2.27 -1.84
CA GLN A 338 -10.59 2.44 -0.97
C GLN A 338 -10.73 1.30 0.06
N ALA A 339 -9.67 0.51 0.22
CA ALA A 339 -9.64 -0.60 1.17
C ALA A 339 -9.59 -0.12 2.62
N VAL A 340 -10.05 -0.97 3.52
CA VAL A 340 -9.99 -0.74 4.96
C VAL A 340 -8.94 -1.67 5.58
N GLY A 341 -7.85 -1.08 6.04
CA GLY A 341 -6.80 -1.76 6.78
C GLY A 341 -7.02 -1.67 8.28
N VAL A 342 -6.90 -2.78 9.00
CA VAL A 342 -7.01 -2.79 10.47
C VAL A 342 -5.66 -3.15 11.08
N VAL A 343 -5.14 -2.29 11.95
CA VAL A 343 -3.87 -2.50 12.67
C VAL A 343 -4.15 -2.70 14.14
N MET A 344 -3.63 -3.79 14.70
CA MET A 344 -3.86 -4.21 16.09
C MET A 344 -2.56 -4.10 16.89
N ALA A 345 -2.59 -3.28 17.94
CA ALA A 345 -1.45 -3.10 18.84
C ALA A 345 -1.18 -4.33 19.71
N GLY A 346 0.06 -4.53 20.12
CA GLY A 346 0.42 -5.49 21.14
C GLY A 346 -0.10 -5.07 22.53
N GLY A 347 -0.38 -6.05 23.38
CA GLY A 347 -0.92 -5.75 24.72
C GLY A 347 -1.15 -6.96 25.62
N GLY A 348 -0.55 -8.12 25.34
CA GLY A 348 -0.76 -9.35 26.12
C GLY A 348 -2.26 -9.71 26.21
N ALA A 349 -2.75 -10.11 27.36
CA ALA A 349 -4.16 -10.49 27.59
C ALA A 349 -5.16 -9.36 27.28
N ARG A 350 -4.77 -8.09 27.41
CA ARG A 350 -5.59 -6.94 27.01
C ARG A 350 -5.95 -6.97 25.52
N GLY A 351 -5.12 -7.65 24.71
CA GLY A 351 -5.35 -7.86 23.27
C GLY A 351 -6.62 -8.64 22.93
N PHE A 352 -7.26 -9.33 23.90
CA PHE A 352 -8.56 -9.95 23.67
C PHE A 352 -9.65 -8.93 23.29
N ALA A 353 -9.46 -7.66 23.65
CA ALA A 353 -10.36 -6.58 23.23
C ALA A 353 -10.41 -6.44 21.69
N HIS A 354 -9.36 -6.82 20.94
CA HIS A 354 -9.37 -6.83 19.48
C HIS A 354 -10.48 -7.72 18.91
N ILE A 355 -10.80 -8.84 19.55
CA ILE A 355 -11.91 -9.71 19.12
C ILE A 355 -13.23 -8.95 19.15
N GLY A 356 -13.49 -8.22 20.25
CA GLY A 356 -14.68 -7.38 20.38
C GLY A 356 -14.75 -6.27 19.34
N VAL A 357 -13.60 -5.62 19.06
CA VAL A 357 -13.51 -4.58 18.02
C VAL A 357 -13.84 -5.15 16.65
N VAL A 358 -13.28 -6.32 16.28
CA VAL A 358 -13.55 -6.99 15.00
C VAL A 358 -15.05 -7.31 14.88
N ARG A 359 -15.67 -7.85 15.92
CA ARG A 359 -17.11 -8.12 15.97
C ARG A 359 -17.94 -6.85 15.72
N ALA A 360 -17.57 -5.74 16.35
CA ALA A 360 -18.24 -4.45 16.17
C ALA A 360 -18.10 -3.91 14.75
N LEU A 361 -16.90 -3.98 14.16
CA LEU A 361 -16.65 -3.58 12.77
C LEU A 361 -17.52 -4.41 11.81
N ARG A 362 -17.54 -5.73 11.97
CA ARG A 362 -18.37 -6.64 11.15
C ARG A 362 -19.86 -6.37 11.32
N ALA A 363 -20.33 -6.20 12.57
CA ALA A 363 -21.71 -5.88 12.87
C ALA A 363 -22.16 -4.53 12.28
N ALA A 364 -21.25 -3.58 12.19
CA ALA A 364 -21.49 -2.27 11.55
C ALA A 364 -21.34 -2.29 10.02
N GLY A 365 -21.06 -3.46 9.39
CA GLY A 365 -20.85 -3.59 7.95
C GLY A 365 -19.55 -2.96 7.45
N VAL A 366 -18.61 -2.64 8.33
CA VAL A 366 -17.29 -2.11 7.95
C VAL A 366 -16.44 -3.22 7.36
N PRO A 367 -15.99 -3.12 6.09
CA PRO A 367 -15.16 -4.14 5.49
C PRO A 367 -13.78 -4.17 6.17
N ILE A 368 -13.19 -5.37 6.26
CA ILE A 368 -11.82 -5.57 6.70
C ILE A 368 -11.09 -6.23 5.53
N ASP A 369 -10.26 -5.45 4.84
CA ASP A 369 -9.64 -5.87 3.58
C ASP A 369 -8.20 -6.35 3.74
N LEU A 370 -7.49 -5.81 4.72
CA LEU A 370 -6.14 -6.21 5.07
C LEU A 370 -5.90 -5.93 6.56
N VAL A 371 -5.05 -6.73 7.19
CA VAL A 371 -4.81 -6.63 8.62
C VAL A 371 -3.32 -6.73 8.96
N GLY A 372 -2.94 -6.16 10.08
CA GLY A 372 -1.59 -6.28 10.60
C GLY A 372 -1.51 -5.99 12.09
N GLY A 373 -0.39 -6.32 12.69
CA GLY A 373 -0.22 -6.07 14.11
C GLY A 373 1.13 -6.45 14.67
N SER A 374 1.24 -6.28 15.98
CA SER A 374 2.41 -6.62 16.78
C SER A 374 2.00 -7.48 17.97
N SER A 375 2.82 -8.43 18.38
CA SER A 375 2.61 -9.27 19.56
C SER A 375 1.21 -9.94 19.54
N MET A 376 0.44 -9.81 20.62
CA MET A 376 -0.93 -10.36 20.70
C MET A 376 -1.84 -9.80 19.58
N GLY A 377 -1.65 -8.52 19.20
CA GLY A 377 -2.40 -7.94 18.08
C GLY A 377 -2.14 -8.66 16.76
N ALA A 378 -0.92 -9.14 16.51
CA ALA A 378 -0.60 -9.94 15.33
C ALA A 378 -1.32 -11.30 15.35
N ILE A 379 -1.43 -11.96 16.51
CA ILE A 379 -2.16 -13.22 16.63
C ILE A 379 -3.65 -13.02 16.34
N MET A 380 -4.26 -11.95 16.88
CA MET A 380 -5.67 -11.62 16.61
C MET A 380 -5.89 -11.27 15.13
N ALA A 381 -4.98 -10.47 14.55
CA ALA A 381 -5.01 -10.12 13.13
C ALA A 381 -4.87 -11.35 12.22
N ALA A 382 -4.04 -12.33 12.60
CA ALA A 382 -3.90 -13.59 11.85
C ALA A 382 -5.21 -14.41 11.83
N GLY A 383 -5.96 -14.46 12.93
CA GLY A 383 -7.29 -15.07 12.96
C GLY A 383 -8.27 -14.39 12.01
N VAL A 384 -8.23 -13.05 11.95
CA VAL A 384 -9.04 -12.28 10.99
C VAL A 384 -8.60 -12.56 9.55
N ALA A 385 -7.28 -12.61 9.29
CA ALA A 385 -6.73 -12.90 7.97
C ALA A 385 -7.08 -14.30 7.48
N ALA A 386 -7.16 -15.28 8.40
CA ALA A 386 -7.65 -16.64 8.15
C ALA A 386 -9.17 -16.71 7.96
N ARG A 387 -9.88 -15.58 8.00
CA ARG A 387 -11.36 -15.49 7.90
C ARG A 387 -12.13 -16.27 8.95
N TRP A 388 -11.56 -16.43 10.15
CA TRP A 388 -12.32 -17.05 11.24
C TRP A 388 -13.57 -16.23 11.55
N SER A 389 -14.68 -16.93 11.78
CA SER A 389 -15.91 -16.31 12.25
C SER A 389 -15.74 -15.71 13.65
N ASP A 390 -16.70 -14.93 14.12
CA ASP A 390 -16.66 -14.35 15.47
C ASP A 390 -16.66 -15.45 16.53
N GLU A 391 -17.44 -16.52 16.31
CA GLU A 391 -17.53 -17.69 17.16
C GLU A 391 -16.22 -18.48 17.16
N GLU A 392 -15.64 -18.72 15.98
CA GLU A 392 -14.35 -19.41 15.85
C GLU A 392 -13.23 -18.63 16.54
N MET A 393 -13.18 -17.29 16.41
CA MET A 393 -12.20 -16.47 17.10
C MET A 393 -12.33 -16.60 18.62
N VAL A 394 -13.55 -16.50 19.16
CA VAL A 394 -13.80 -16.65 20.59
C VAL A 394 -13.42 -18.05 21.06
N GLU A 395 -13.86 -19.10 20.38
CA GLU A 395 -13.61 -20.49 20.78
C GLU A 395 -12.12 -20.84 20.74
N ARG A 396 -11.45 -20.57 19.61
CA ARG A 396 -10.05 -20.93 19.41
C ARG A 396 -9.13 -20.19 20.37
N PHE A 397 -9.35 -18.88 20.56
CA PHE A 397 -8.51 -18.10 21.47
C PHE A 397 -8.80 -18.39 22.93
N ARG A 398 -10.04 -18.65 23.32
CA ARG A 398 -10.38 -19.12 24.68
C ARG A 398 -9.67 -20.44 24.98
N ARG A 399 -9.75 -21.41 24.10
CA ARG A 399 -9.06 -22.70 24.24
C ARG A 399 -7.54 -22.53 24.36
N ALA A 400 -6.96 -21.69 23.51
CA ALA A 400 -5.51 -21.48 23.48
C ALA A 400 -4.96 -20.76 24.72
N PHE A 401 -5.67 -19.73 25.19
CA PHE A 401 -5.15 -18.85 26.24
C PHE A 401 -5.74 -19.09 27.62
N VAL A 402 -7.05 -19.30 27.71
CA VAL A 402 -7.73 -19.47 29.01
C VAL A 402 -7.61 -20.90 29.50
N GLU A 403 -8.02 -21.88 28.65
CA GLU A 403 -8.06 -23.29 29.08
C GLU A 403 -6.67 -23.93 29.13
N THR A 404 -5.79 -23.56 28.17
CA THR A 404 -4.49 -24.21 28.04
C THR A 404 -3.37 -23.50 28.79
N ASN A 405 -3.49 -22.21 29.07
CA ASN A 405 -2.47 -21.32 29.63
C ASN A 405 -1.10 -21.45 28.94
N PRO A 406 -0.78 -20.61 27.93
CA PRO A 406 0.42 -20.72 27.09
C PRO A 406 1.72 -20.51 27.87
N LEU A 407 1.68 -19.82 29.03
CA LEU A 407 2.82 -19.50 29.87
C LEU A 407 2.84 -20.39 31.14
N SER A 408 2.92 -21.69 30.95
CA SER A 408 3.01 -22.65 32.07
C SER A 408 4.18 -23.62 31.95
N ASP A 409 5.04 -23.46 30.92
CA ASP A 409 6.22 -24.26 30.65
C ASP A 409 7.50 -23.58 31.20
N TYR A 410 7.57 -23.41 32.53
CA TYR A 410 8.69 -22.79 33.20
C TYR A 410 10.02 -23.52 32.89
N THR A 411 11.09 -22.72 32.77
CA THR A 411 12.45 -23.24 32.56
C THR A 411 13.45 -22.57 33.52
N VAL A 412 14.69 -23.07 33.54
CA VAL A 412 15.75 -22.39 34.27
C VAL A 412 15.98 -21.02 33.62
N PRO A 413 15.89 -19.92 34.38
CA PRO A 413 15.84 -18.56 33.82
C PRO A 413 17.21 -18.04 33.37
N THR A 414 17.86 -18.76 32.45
CA THR A 414 19.13 -18.33 31.83
C THR A 414 18.91 -17.35 30.69
N ILE A 415 17.84 -17.55 29.90
CA ILE A 415 17.49 -16.70 28.75
C ILE A 415 16.08 -16.14 28.93
N SER A 416 15.16 -16.95 29.48
CA SER A 416 13.75 -16.60 29.66
C SER A 416 13.11 -17.38 30.79
N LEU A 417 11.95 -16.93 31.28
CA LEU A 417 11.19 -17.62 32.33
C LEU A 417 10.46 -18.85 31.83
N PHE A 418 10.02 -18.85 30.58
CA PHE A 418 9.28 -19.94 29.96
C PHE A 418 10.06 -20.48 28.76
N SER A 419 9.93 -21.77 28.48
CA SER A 419 10.64 -22.43 27.37
C SER A 419 10.08 -22.03 25.98
N GLY A 420 8.83 -21.59 25.91
CA GLY A 420 8.11 -21.19 24.70
C GLY A 420 7.64 -22.35 23.83
N ARG A 421 7.90 -23.60 24.20
CA ARG A 421 7.45 -24.78 23.45
C ARG A 421 5.93 -24.91 23.41
N ARG A 422 5.27 -24.48 24.49
CA ARG A 422 3.82 -24.52 24.59
C ARG A 422 3.16 -23.50 23.68
N VAL A 423 3.68 -22.27 23.66
CA VAL A 423 3.25 -21.21 22.72
C VAL A 423 3.41 -21.69 21.28
N GLU A 424 4.58 -22.23 20.92
CA GLU A 424 4.83 -22.75 19.57
C GLU A 424 3.81 -23.83 19.19
N ARG A 425 3.57 -24.81 20.08
CA ARG A 425 2.59 -25.88 19.84
C ARG A 425 1.19 -25.32 19.61
N LEU A 426 0.75 -24.36 20.43
CA LEU A 426 -0.55 -23.73 20.30
C LEU A 426 -0.71 -22.97 18.98
N LEU A 427 0.33 -22.23 18.58
CA LEU A 427 0.33 -21.51 17.29
C LEU A 427 0.28 -22.47 16.10
N ARG A 428 1.03 -23.57 16.14
CA ARG A 428 0.98 -24.62 15.11
C ARG A 428 -0.40 -25.30 15.05
N MET A 429 -1.01 -25.57 16.20
CA MET A 429 -2.36 -26.16 16.26
C MET A 429 -3.45 -25.20 15.78
N ALA A 430 -3.29 -23.89 16.01
CA ALA A 430 -4.27 -22.89 15.63
C ALA A 430 -4.22 -22.54 14.14
N PHE A 431 -3.02 -22.44 13.57
CA PHE A 431 -2.78 -21.93 12.22
C PHE A 431 -2.20 -22.99 11.27
N ASP A 432 -2.14 -24.26 11.68
CA ASP A 432 -1.57 -25.35 10.90
C ASP A 432 -0.19 -25.00 10.29
N ASP A 433 0.08 -25.48 9.08
CA ASP A 433 1.33 -25.21 8.35
C ASP A 433 1.18 -24.11 7.29
N TYR A 434 0.23 -23.17 7.48
CA TYR A 434 0.05 -22.04 6.57
C TYR A 434 1.28 -21.16 6.51
N ASP A 435 1.61 -20.69 5.31
CA ASP A 435 2.46 -19.55 5.11
C ASP A 435 1.62 -18.25 5.19
N ILE A 436 2.24 -17.13 5.51
CA ILE A 436 1.54 -15.83 5.59
C ILE A 436 0.85 -15.51 4.26
N GLU A 437 1.54 -15.81 3.17
CA GLU A 437 1.05 -15.59 1.81
C GLU A 437 -0.13 -16.48 1.41
N ASP A 438 -0.40 -17.56 2.14
CA ASP A 438 -1.58 -18.42 1.92
C ASP A 438 -2.85 -17.86 2.58
N LEU A 439 -2.74 -16.84 3.42
CA LEU A 439 -3.89 -16.29 4.11
C LEU A 439 -4.87 -15.63 3.14
N PRO A 440 -6.19 -15.87 3.28
CA PRO A 440 -7.22 -15.29 2.44
C PRO A 440 -7.23 -13.76 2.39
N LEU A 441 -6.85 -13.08 3.49
CA LEU A 441 -6.66 -11.63 3.52
C LEU A 441 -5.16 -11.28 3.63
N PRO A 442 -4.71 -10.23 2.99
CA PRO A 442 -3.36 -9.72 3.18
C PRO A 442 -3.07 -9.44 4.65
N PHE A 443 -1.96 -9.98 5.13
CA PHE A 443 -1.55 -9.90 6.53
C PHE A 443 -0.08 -9.51 6.64
N PHE A 444 0.25 -8.80 7.72
CA PHE A 444 1.64 -8.66 8.16
C PHE A 444 1.74 -8.64 9.68
N CYS A 445 2.87 -9.08 10.20
CA CYS A 445 3.26 -8.83 11.59
C CYS A 445 4.63 -8.17 11.68
N VAL A 446 4.92 -7.57 12.83
CA VAL A 446 6.19 -6.88 13.06
C VAL A 446 6.95 -7.55 14.21
N THR A 447 8.26 -7.71 14.04
CA THR A 447 9.19 -8.11 15.09
C THR A 447 10.23 -7.02 15.32
N ALA A 448 10.85 -6.99 16.49
CA ALA A 448 12.05 -6.22 16.73
C ALA A 448 13.28 -7.08 16.40
N ASN A 449 13.99 -6.73 15.34
CA ASN A 449 15.25 -7.36 14.97
C ASN A 449 16.39 -6.73 15.80
N LEU A 450 16.86 -7.42 16.83
CA LEU A 450 17.92 -6.93 17.70
C LEU A 450 19.30 -6.89 17.03
N THR A 451 19.53 -7.72 16.02
CA THR A 451 20.78 -7.73 15.26
C THR A 451 20.92 -6.47 14.42
N ALA A 452 19.83 -6.04 13.77
CA ALA A 452 19.79 -4.83 12.95
C ALA A 452 19.42 -3.56 13.75
N GLY A 453 18.81 -3.70 14.93
CA GLY A 453 18.31 -2.57 15.73
C GLY A 453 17.06 -1.90 15.13
N LEU A 454 16.31 -2.59 14.27
CA LEU A 454 15.18 -2.03 13.50
C LEU A 454 13.92 -2.91 13.64
N PRO A 455 12.72 -2.33 13.44
CA PRO A 455 11.52 -3.13 13.26
C PRO A 455 11.59 -3.84 11.93
N GLU A 456 11.18 -5.10 11.89
CA GLU A 456 11.12 -5.91 10.68
C GLU A 456 9.69 -6.40 10.44
N LEU A 457 9.21 -6.15 9.20
CA LEU A 457 7.87 -6.52 8.77
C LEU A 457 7.92 -7.88 8.07
N HIS A 458 7.02 -8.78 8.49
CA HIS A 458 6.89 -10.11 7.92
C HIS A 458 5.52 -10.28 7.28
N ASN A 459 5.50 -10.44 5.98
CA ASN A 459 4.32 -10.69 5.15
C ASN A 459 4.47 -11.95 4.27
N ARG A 460 5.49 -12.78 4.55
CA ARG A 460 5.79 -14.05 3.87
C ARG A 460 6.40 -15.06 4.84
N GLY A 461 6.32 -16.32 4.45
CA GLY A 461 6.90 -17.44 5.18
C GLY A 461 5.99 -18.00 6.26
N LYS A 462 6.45 -19.02 6.99
CA LYS A 462 5.63 -19.77 7.96
C LYS A 462 4.98 -18.87 8.99
N LEU A 463 3.65 -18.81 8.98
CA LEU A 463 2.84 -17.93 9.84
C LEU A 463 3.14 -18.16 11.33
N TRP A 464 3.10 -19.43 11.81
CA TRP A 464 3.35 -19.73 13.22
C TRP A 464 4.74 -19.30 13.70
N ARG A 465 5.77 -19.32 12.80
CA ARG A 465 7.14 -18.89 13.15
C ARG A 465 7.19 -17.40 13.44
N TRP A 466 6.59 -16.59 12.57
CA TRP A 466 6.60 -15.14 12.73
C TRP A 466 5.66 -14.68 13.84
N LEU A 467 4.54 -15.39 14.06
CA LEU A 467 3.70 -15.17 15.25
C LEU A 467 4.44 -15.54 16.53
N ARG A 468 5.23 -16.63 16.53
CA ARG A 468 6.08 -17.00 17.68
C ARG A 468 7.16 -15.94 17.92
N ALA A 469 7.75 -15.37 16.86
CA ALA A 469 8.76 -14.33 16.97
C ALA A 469 8.17 -13.03 17.53
N THR A 470 7.04 -12.56 16.99
CA THR A 470 6.40 -11.29 17.39
C THR A 470 5.88 -11.29 18.83
N VAL A 471 5.70 -12.46 19.48
CA VAL A 471 5.34 -12.58 20.91
C VAL A 471 6.52 -12.92 21.81
N SER A 472 7.75 -12.95 21.30
CA SER A 472 8.97 -13.28 22.06
C SER A 472 9.38 -12.14 22.99
N LEU A 473 8.58 -11.89 24.00
CA LEU A 473 8.82 -10.82 24.96
C LEU A 473 10.10 -11.06 25.76
N PRO A 474 11.09 -10.15 25.74
CA PRO A 474 12.38 -10.34 26.39
C PRO A 474 12.25 -10.70 27.88
N GLY A 475 12.98 -11.72 28.31
CA GLY A 475 12.94 -12.28 29.67
C GLY A 475 11.73 -13.19 29.95
N VAL A 476 10.63 -13.09 29.19
CA VAL A 476 9.45 -13.96 29.34
C VAL A 476 9.57 -15.18 28.43
N LEU A 477 9.75 -14.97 27.14
CA LEU A 477 9.95 -16.02 26.14
C LEU A 477 11.34 -15.92 25.50
N PRO A 478 11.96 -17.04 25.08
CA PRO A 478 13.26 -16.97 24.41
C PRO A 478 13.13 -16.26 23.07
N PRO A 479 14.17 -15.51 22.63
CA PRO A 479 14.21 -14.86 21.34
C PRO A 479 14.07 -15.90 20.22
N PHE A 480 13.53 -15.47 19.09
CA PHE A 480 13.44 -16.28 17.90
C PHE A 480 14.61 -15.99 16.96
N ILE A 481 15.32 -17.04 16.55
CA ILE A 481 16.50 -16.91 15.68
C ILE A 481 16.13 -17.39 14.27
N SER A 482 16.33 -16.55 13.27
CA SER A 482 16.10 -16.87 11.86
C SER A 482 17.20 -16.27 11.00
N ALA A 483 17.83 -17.07 10.13
CA ALA A 483 18.90 -16.64 9.23
C ALA A 483 20.05 -15.86 9.94
N GLY A 484 20.40 -16.26 11.16
CA GLY A 484 21.41 -15.57 11.96
C GLY A 484 20.97 -14.27 12.62
N GLN A 485 19.71 -13.86 12.43
CA GLN A 485 19.14 -12.66 13.04
C GLN A 485 18.35 -13.02 14.31
N VAL A 486 18.41 -12.16 15.31
CA VAL A 486 17.74 -12.33 16.61
C VAL A 486 16.48 -11.46 16.63
N HIS A 487 15.32 -12.10 16.67
CA HIS A 487 14.02 -11.45 16.72
C HIS A 487 13.39 -11.57 18.09
N VAL A 488 12.81 -10.49 18.56
CA VAL A 488 11.99 -10.44 19.78
C VAL A 488 10.65 -9.79 19.49
N ASP A 489 9.81 -9.67 20.52
CA ASP A 489 8.47 -9.06 20.44
C ASP A 489 8.53 -7.71 19.74
N GLY A 490 7.64 -7.53 18.75
CA GLY A 490 7.54 -6.30 17.97
C GLY A 490 7.28 -5.07 18.83
N GLY A 491 6.58 -5.25 19.96
CA GLY A 491 6.31 -4.19 20.93
C GLY A 491 7.55 -3.51 21.51
N VAL A 492 8.73 -4.12 21.39
CA VAL A 492 10.00 -3.51 21.84
C VAL A 492 10.37 -2.27 21.00
N ILE A 493 10.09 -2.29 19.69
CA ILE A 493 10.44 -1.19 18.77
C ILE A 493 9.19 -0.54 18.17
N ASP A 494 8.23 -1.34 17.70
CA ASP A 494 7.02 -0.87 17.02
C ASP A 494 5.79 -1.68 17.50
N ASN A 495 5.18 -1.20 18.58
CA ASN A 495 4.03 -1.87 19.20
C ASN A 495 2.73 -1.66 18.42
N PHE A 496 2.65 -0.60 17.60
CA PHE A 496 1.44 -0.21 16.90
C PHE A 496 1.74 0.19 15.45
N PRO A 497 1.96 -0.79 14.54
CA PRO A 497 2.53 -0.57 13.22
C PRO A 497 1.55 0.06 12.20
N VAL A 498 1.01 1.24 12.51
CA VAL A 498 0.09 2.01 11.64
C VAL A 498 0.83 2.54 10.40
N ARG A 499 2.06 3.03 10.56
CA ARG A 499 2.83 3.56 9.44
C ARG A 499 3.15 2.52 8.36
N PRO A 500 3.52 1.27 8.66
CA PRO A 500 3.62 0.21 7.67
C PRO A 500 2.33 0.02 6.86
N MET A 501 1.16 -0.03 7.51
CA MET A 501 -0.13 -0.12 6.84
C MET A 501 -0.37 1.05 5.88
N ARG A 502 -0.12 2.27 6.33
CA ARG A 502 -0.27 3.49 5.50
C ARG A 502 0.67 3.55 4.31
N LYS A 503 1.89 2.99 4.43
CA LYS A 503 2.84 2.89 3.31
C LYS A 503 2.30 2.04 2.16
N LEU A 504 1.43 1.08 2.42
CA LEU A 504 0.77 0.29 1.37
C LEU A 504 -0.14 1.12 0.48
N ARG A 505 -0.60 2.30 0.92
CA ARG A 505 -1.47 3.25 0.19
C ARG A 505 -2.73 2.59 -0.39
N ARG A 506 -3.36 1.68 0.39
CA ARG A 506 -4.54 0.92 -0.08
C ARG A 506 -5.88 1.54 0.32
N GLY A 507 -5.87 2.51 1.21
CA GLY A 507 -7.07 3.20 1.67
C GLY A 507 -6.99 3.65 3.12
N VAL A 508 -8.10 3.53 3.81
CA VAL A 508 -8.28 3.97 5.21
C VAL A 508 -7.62 3.01 6.19
N THR A 509 -7.01 3.53 7.24
CA THR A 509 -6.40 2.73 8.30
C THR A 509 -7.14 2.92 9.62
N ILE A 510 -7.76 1.85 10.11
CA ILE A 510 -8.31 1.77 11.47
C ILE A 510 -7.20 1.25 12.39
N GLY A 511 -6.85 2.04 13.37
CA GLY A 511 -5.91 1.63 14.41
C GLY A 511 -6.64 1.18 15.67
N VAL A 512 -6.35 -0.03 16.15
CA VAL A 512 -6.85 -0.54 17.43
C VAL A 512 -5.70 -0.53 18.44
N GLY A 513 -5.62 0.57 19.19
CA GLY A 513 -4.59 0.79 20.20
C GLY A 513 -4.94 0.09 21.51
N ILE A 514 -3.96 -0.51 22.16
CA ILE A 514 -4.07 -0.98 23.54
C ILE A 514 -3.26 -0.04 24.41
N ASP A 515 -3.90 0.48 25.43
CA ASP A 515 -3.18 1.28 26.41
C ASP A 515 -2.34 0.37 27.30
N THR A 516 -1.05 0.34 27.00
CA THR A 516 -0.05 -0.41 27.80
C THR A 516 0.29 0.35 29.08
N GLY A 517 -0.33 1.50 29.29
CA GLY A 517 -0.07 2.47 30.34
C GLY A 517 -0.28 1.99 31.76
N GLY A 518 0.12 2.78 32.65
CA GLY A 518 0.24 2.68 34.08
C GLY A 518 1.69 2.96 34.43
N ALA A 519 1.92 4.13 35.01
CA ALA A 519 3.22 4.37 35.64
C ALA A 519 3.52 3.21 36.58
N VAL A 520 4.71 2.63 36.45
CA VAL A 520 5.18 1.70 37.49
C VAL A 520 5.41 2.57 38.71
N SER A 521 4.45 2.57 39.64
CA SER A 521 4.62 3.23 40.93
C SER A 521 5.22 2.25 41.93
N ALA A 522 6.24 2.65 42.66
CA ALA A 522 6.67 1.98 43.84
C ALA A 522 5.76 2.35 45.00
N GLY A 523 5.39 1.37 45.82
CA GLY A 523 4.52 1.59 46.97
C GLY A 523 5.19 2.34 48.13
N ALA A 524 6.52 2.51 48.08
CA ALA A 524 7.34 3.25 49.06
C ALA A 524 8.74 3.55 48.48
N ASP A 525 9.38 4.58 48.96
CA ASP A 525 10.79 4.84 48.65
C ASP A 525 11.67 3.75 49.28
N VAL A 526 12.40 3.05 48.42
CA VAL A 526 13.39 2.04 48.86
C VAL A 526 14.76 2.70 48.83
N VAL A 527 15.25 3.08 50.02
CA VAL A 527 16.50 3.82 50.17
C VAL A 527 17.74 2.87 50.11
N GLU A 528 17.57 1.60 50.47
CA GLU A 528 18.67 0.63 50.50
C GLU A 528 18.31 -0.67 49.74
N PRO A 529 19.27 -1.27 49.00
CA PRO A 529 19.04 -2.54 48.34
C PRO A 529 18.90 -3.67 49.39
N TRP A 530 17.82 -4.45 49.27
CA TRP A 530 17.62 -5.60 50.17
C TRP A 530 18.56 -6.74 49.82
N SER A 531 19.11 -7.37 50.83
CA SER A 531 19.84 -8.63 50.68
C SER A 531 18.88 -9.75 50.24
N ALA A 532 19.39 -10.77 49.54
CA ALA A 532 18.59 -11.92 49.15
C ALA A 532 17.88 -12.58 50.34
N TRP A 533 18.51 -12.55 51.52
CA TRP A 533 17.95 -13.13 52.74
C TRP A 533 16.81 -12.30 53.34
N GLU A 534 16.89 -10.98 53.29
CA GLU A 534 15.80 -10.08 53.71
C GLU A 534 14.61 -10.22 52.78
N PHE A 535 14.86 -10.34 51.46
CA PHE A 535 13.82 -10.61 50.49
C PHE A 535 13.10 -11.94 50.76
N PHE A 536 13.87 -13.01 50.98
CA PHE A 536 13.33 -14.35 51.30
C PHE A 536 12.57 -14.37 52.61
N SER A 537 13.08 -13.74 53.64
CA SER A 537 12.43 -13.69 54.96
C SER A 537 11.09 -12.96 54.89
N ARG A 538 11.01 -11.83 54.20
CA ARG A 538 9.78 -11.08 54.01
C ARG A 538 8.75 -11.85 53.16
N MET A 539 9.19 -12.58 52.13
CA MET A 539 8.32 -13.42 51.31
C MET A 539 7.70 -14.58 52.09
N ILE A 540 8.43 -15.17 53.03
CA ILE A 540 7.95 -16.31 53.85
C ILE A 540 7.08 -15.83 55.02
N TRP A 541 7.48 -14.78 55.72
CA TRP A 541 6.83 -14.35 56.96
C TRP A 541 5.65 -13.36 56.77
N ARG A 542 5.61 -12.63 55.66
CA ARG A 542 4.58 -11.66 55.36
C ARG A 542 3.73 -12.04 54.11
N ARG A 543 3.21 -13.23 54.12
CA ARG A 543 2.41 -13.79 53.00
C ARG A 543 1.21 -12.97 52.52
N LYS A 544 0.83 -11.88 53.20
CA LYS A 544 -0.34 -11.04 52.88
C LYS A 544 -0.01 -9.60 52.47
N GLU A 545 1.24 -9.17 52.56
CA GLU A 545 1.60 -7.80 52.12
C GLU A 545 2.21 -7.85 50.72
N THR A 546 1.63 -7.07 49.80
CA THR A 546 2.22 -6.86 48.47
C THR A 546 3.58 -6.16 48.67
N LEU A 547 4.63 -6.72 48.15
CA LEU A 547 5.95 -6.08 48.16
C LEU A 547 5.87 -4.73 47.44
N PRO A 548 6.44 -3.63 48.01
CA PRO A 548 6.37 -2.31 47.40
C PRO A 548 7.20 -2.17 46.11
N ILE A 549 7.91 -3.25 45.70
CA ILE A 549 8.76 -3.28 44.52
C ILE A 549 8.04 -4.02 43.39
N PRO A 550 8.01 -3.46 42.18
CA PRO A 550 7.46 -4.14 41.01
C PRO A 550 8.17 -5.47 40.73
N SER A 551 7.45 -6.50 40.30
CA SER A 551 8.07 -7.77 39.91
C SER A 551 9.09 -7.58 38.78
N ILE A 552 10.13 -8.40 38.76
CA ILE A 552 11.17 -8.37 37.72
C ILE A 552 10.59 -8.45 36.32
N VAL A 553 9.53 -9.25 36.14
CA VAL A 553 8.80 -9.38 34.89
C VAL A 553 8.18 -8.02 34.49
N ARG A 554 7.57 -7.32 35.44
CA ARG A 554 6.93 -6.01 35.20
C ARG A 554 7.96 -4.93 34.85
N ILE A 555 9.14 -4.97 35.49
CA ILE A 555 10.26 -4.06 35.21
C ILE A 555 10.80 -4.32 33.80
N LEU A 556 11.09 -5.59 33.46
CA LEU A 556 11.63 -5.99 32.16
C LEU A 556 10.65 -5.63 31.03
N LEU A 557 9.36 -5.94 31.23
CA LEU A 557 8.29 -5.58 30.31
C LEU A 557 8.24 -4.08 30.05
N ARG A 558 8.23 -3.29 31.12
CA ARG A 558 8.15 -1.84 30.99
C ARG A 558 9.39 -1.25 30.34
N SER A 559 10.58 -1.73 30.72
CA SER A 559 11.84 -1.28 30.12
C SER A 559 11.91 -1.61 28.62
N ALA A 560 11.44 -2.77 28.21
CA ALA A 560 11.38 -3.16 26.82
C ALA A 560 10.40 -2.30 26.00
N LEU A 561 9.30 -1.87 26.60
CA LEU A 561 8.23 -1.11 25.90
C LEU A 561 8.41 0.42 25.97
N VAL A 562 9.35 0.95 26.74
CA VAL A 562 9.56 2.41 26.83
C VAL A 562 9.98 3.02 25.52
N SER A 563 10.82 2.34 24.74
CA SER A 563 11.33 2.84 23.45
C SER A 563 10.23 2.95 22.37
N SER A 564 9.21 2.09 22.43
CA SER A 564 8.08 2.15 21.50
C SER A 564 7.07 3.25 21.82
N ALA A 565 7.04 3.76 23.06
CA ALA A 565 6.02 4.71 23.52
C ALA A 565 6.03 6.03 22.73
N ALA A 566 7.20 6.53 22.36
CA ALA A 566 7.30 7.76 21.55
C ALA A 566 6.77 7.56 20.10
N ARG A 567 6.98 6.37 19.55
CA ARG A 567 6.44 6.00 18.23
C ARG A 567 4.93 5.82 18.28
N ASP A 568 4.41 5.23 19.36
CA ASP A 568 2.99 4.98 19.58
C ASP A 568 2.14 6.26 19.47
N ILE A 569 2.63 7.39 20.00
CA ILE A 569 1.95 8.68 19.89
C ILE A 569 1.82 9.12 18.41
N ALA A 570 2.90 8.99 17.64
CA ALA A 570 2.88 9.37 16.23
C ALA A 570 2.04 8.41 15.38
N ASP A 571 2.02 7.12 15.72
CA ASP A 571 1.23 6.10 15.04
C ASP A 571 -0.26 6.22 15.35
N ARG A 572 -0.64 6.58 16.59
CA ARG A 572 -2.02 6.92 16.97
C ARG A 572 -2.54 8.11 16.16
N ALA A 573 -1.72 9.16 16.00
CA ALA A 573 -2.07 10.32 15.20
C ALA A 573 -2.13 10.02 13.68
N ALA A 574 -1.47 8.96 13.25
CA ALA A 574 -1.44 8.55 11.85
C ALA A 574 -2.64 7.68 11.45
N ALA A 575 -3.39 7.08 12.37
CA ALA A 575 -4.60 6.33 12.08
C ALA A 575 -5.73 7.27 11.62
N ASP A 576 -6.49 6.84 10.61
CA ASP A 576 -7.65 7.59 10.13
C ASP A 576 -8.84 7.44 11.09
N LEU A 577 -8.98 6.28 11.73
CA LEU A 577 -9.86 6.04 12.87
C LEU A 577 -9.06 5.31 13.96
N LEU A 578 -9.04 5.87 15.16
CA LEU A 578 -8.39 5.28 16.32
C LEU A 578 -9.43 4.76 17.32
N ILE A 579 -9.34 3.48 17.67
CA ILE A 579 -10.15 2.82 18.69
C ILE A 579 -9.24 2.40 19.83
N VAL A 580 -9.49 2.86 21.05
CA VAL A 580 -8.69 2.52 22.23
C VAL A 580 -9.62 1.98 23.32
N PRO A 581 -9.78 0.64 23.40
CA PRO A 581 -10.56 0.03 24.48
C PRO A 581 -9.96 0.33 25.87
N PRO A 582 -10.77 0.68 26.87
CA PRO A 582 -10.27 1.03 28.21
C PRO A 582 -9.97 -0.22 29.06
N VAL A 583 -8.99 -1.02 28.64
CA VAL A 583 -8.57 -2.30 29.26
C VAL A 583 -7.30 -2.18 30.11
N SER A 584 -6.86 -0.97 30.42
CA SER A 584 -5.61 -0.73 31.16
C SER A 584 -5.62 -1.27 32.60
N HIS A 585 -6.78 -1.51 33.18
CA HIS A 585 -6.95 -2.08 34.53
C HIS A 585 -6.71 -3.59 34.61
N PHE A 586 -6.67 -4.32 33.49
CA PHE A 586 -6.28 -5.73 33.47
C PHE A 586 -4.76 -5.86 33.43
N ASP A 587 -4.21 -6.93 34.02
CA ASP A 587 -2.80 -7.24 33.87
C ASP A 587 -2.49 -7.85 32.47
N LEU A 588 -1.25 -7.64 32.00
CA LEU A 588 -0.82 -8.12 30.68
C LEU A 588 -0.83 -9.65 30.51
N LEU A 589 -0.85 -10.40 31.60
CA LEU A 589 -0.87 -11.85 31.61
C LEU A 589 -2.12 -12.42 32.29
N ASP A 590 -3.14 -11.60 32.50
CA ASP A 590 -4.42 -12.02 33.09
C ASP A 590 -5.34 -12.60 32.01
N TRP A 591 -5.15 -13.89 31.72
CA TRP A 591 -5.98 -14.63 30.75
C TRP A 591 -7.43 -14.78 31.18
N THR A 592 -7.75 -14.58 32.48
CA THR A 592 -9.14 -14.68 33.00
C THR A 592 -10.00 -13.48 32.60
N SER A 593 -9.36 -12.37 32.18
CA SER A 593 -10.03 -11.16 31.69
C SER A 593 -10.65 -11.30 30.27
N PHE A 594 -10.61 -12.50 29.66
CA PHE A 594 -10.99 -12.75 28.28
C PHE A 594 -12.36 -12.15 27.91
N ASP A 595 -13.42 -12.61 28.58
CA ASP A 595 -14.79 -12.19 28.24
C ASP A 595 -15.04 -10.69 28.48
N ALA A 596 -14.54 -10.20 29.60
CA ALA A 596 -14.64 -8.78 29.93
C ALA A 596 -13.92 -7.89 28.91
N SER A 597 -12.71 -8.31 28.46
CA SER A 597 -11.94 -7.60 27.45
C SER A 597 -12.64 -7.58 26.10
N VAL A 598 -13.20 -8.71 25.66
CA VAL A 598 -13.97 -8.81 24.40
C VAL A 598 -15.17 -7.85 24.43
N GLU A 599 -15.93 -7.84 25.51
CA GLU A 599 -17.11 -6.97 25.64
C GLU A 599 -16.73 -5.47 25.67
N ILE A 600 -15.66 -5.11 26.40
CA ILE A 600 -15.13 -3.74 26.43
C ILE A 600 -14.68 -3.32 25.04
N GLY A 601 -13.99 -4.20 24.31
CA GLY A 601 -13.57 -3.96 22.94
C GLY A 601 -14.74 -3.67 22.00
N TYR A 602 -15.80 -4.47 22.09
CA TYR A 602 -17.01 -4.28 21.30
C TYR A 602 -17.64 -2.90 21.53
N ARG A 603 -17.88 -2.54 22.80
CA ARG A 603 -18.48 -1.24 23.17
C ARG A 603 -17.63 -0.08 22.71
N ALA A 604 -16.32 -0.12 22.96
CA ALA A 604 -15.41 0.94 22.55
C ALA A 604 -15.40 1.17 21.03
N ALA A 605 -15.52 0.09 20.25
CA ALA A 605 -15.60 0.20 18.79
C ALA A 605 -16.93 0.77 18.32
N MET A 606 -18.07 0.32 18.90
CA MET A 606 -19.38 0.88 18.58
C MET A 606 -19.44 2.39 18.88
N ASP A 607 -18.94 2.81 20.04
CA ASP A 607 -18.86 4.23 20.41
C ASP A 607 -17.99 5.06 19.46
N ALA A 608 -16.88 4.49 19.01
CA ALA A 608 -15.97 5.15 18.05
C ALA A 608 -16.62 5.27 16.66
N LEU A 609 -17.31 4.23 16.20
CA LEU A 609 -18.03 4.25 14.92
C LEU A 609 -19.20 5.23 14.93
N ASP A 610 -19.96 5.31 16.02
CA ASP A 610 -21.07 6.27 16.14
C ASP A 610 -20.55 7.71 16.15
N LYS A 611 -19.44 7.98 16.81
CA LYS A 611 -18.78 9.29 16.74
C LYS A 611 -18.29 9.60 15.31
N ALA A 612 -17.74 8.62 14.60
CA ALA A 612 -17.28 8.81 13.22
C ALA A 612 -18.44 9.16 12.26
N LYS A 613 -19.64 8.62 12.46
CA LYS A 613 -20.85 8.97 11.67
C LYS A 613 -21.27 10.43 11.82
N THR A 614 -20.96 11.07 12.93
CA THR A 614 -21.34 12.47 13.21
C THR A 614 -20.39 13.49 12.60
N LEU A 615 -19.25 13.07 12.04
CA LEU A 615 -18.30 13.95 11.38
C LEU A 615 -18.86 14.52 10.06
N PRO A 616 -18.43 15.72 9.61
CA PRO A 616 -18.82 16.29 8.33
C PRO A 616 -18.58 15.32 7.16
N VAL A 617 -19.41 15.38 6.12
CA VAL A 617 -19.41 14.42 4.99
C VAL A 617 -18.04 14.23 4.34
N GLY A 618 -17.17 15.25 4.32
CA GLY A 618 -15.80 15.17 3.80
C GLY A 618 -14.80 14.43 4.71
N THR A 619 -15.18 14.13 5.95
CA THR A 619 -14.36 13.42 6.96
C THR A 619 -14.95 12.06 7.36
N ARG A 620 -16.12 11.69 6.81
CA ARG A 620 -16.74 10.39 7.10
C ARG A 620 -15.94 9.29 6.44
N ILE A 621 -15.42 8.39 7.26
CA ILE A 621 -14.54 7.30 6.86
C ILE A 621 -15.37 6.12 6.29
N PHE A 622 -16.63 6.01 6.72
CA PHE A 622 -17.54 4.92 6.37
C PHE A 622 -18.96 5.48 6.17
N VAL A 623 -19.35 5.68 4.92
CA VAL A 623 -20.77 5.83 4.56
C VAL A 623 -21.01 4.85 3.41
N GLY A 624 -21.65 3.74 3.74
CA GLY A 624 -22.26 2.84 2.76
C GLY A 624 -23.57 3.45 2.27
#